data_8872a1741d31b2d97efd921f0b56309b
#
_entry.id   8872a1741d31b2d97efd921f0b56309b
#
_cell.length_a   1.000
_cell.length_b   1.000
_cell.length_c   1.000
_cell.angle_alpha   90.00
_cell.angle_beta   90.00
_cell.angle_gamma   90.00
#
_symmetry.space_group_name_H-M   'P 1'
#
loop_
_entity.id
_entity.type
_entity.pdbx_description
1 polymer ?
#
loop_
_entity_poly.entity_id
_entity_poly.type
_entity_poly.pdbx_seq_one_letter_code
_entity_poly.pdbx_strand_id
1 'polypeptide(L)'
;EAFKLVLEKSLDIQNLKPHEQLQVLWKAYKDNCPNNNNINGKVFEVIIATVMLESGIGPIFSQANVVFVPNVNFDLIVYSKEFGPISISAKTSLRERYKQADLEAVSLKYVHRKARCYLVTMDKPEAMRLEKKLKEGDLLGIDDIVLGDEISFDEMIEFLSSINLEKPKAVEIITSSQIYEIVKN
;
A
#
# COMPACT_ATOMS: atom_id res chain seq x y z
N GLU A 1 6.28 -14.82 -14.65
CA GLU A 1 5.44 -14.32 -15.78
C GLU A 1 4.57 -13.13 -15.35
N ALA A 2 3.78 -13.22 -14.26
CA ALA A 2 2.91 -12.13 -13.80
C ALA A 2 3.64 -10.80 -13.57
N PHE A 3 4.78 -10.82 -12.88
CA PHE A 3 5.59 -9.62 -12.63
C PHE A 3 6.19 -9.03 -13.92
N LYS A 4 6.59 -9.88 -14.87
CA LYS A 4 7.09 -9.43 -16.15
C LYS A 4 6.01 -8.67 -16.93
N LEU A 5 4.78 -9.19 -16.94
CA LEU A 5 3.64 -8.54 -17.57
C LEU A 5 3.35 -7.15 -16.96
N VAL A 6 3.40 -7.04 -15.62
CA VAL A 6 3.20 -5.76 -14.92
C VAL A 6 4.30 -4.76 -15.33
N LEU A 7 5.56 -5.17 -15.34
CA LEU A 7 6.70 -4.32 -15.71
C LEU A 7 6.63 -3.89 -17.19
N GLU A 8 6.29 -4.78 -18.11
CA GLU A 8 6.13 -4.44 -19.53
C GLU A 8 5.01 -3.43 -19.76
N LYS A 9 3.91 -3.55 -19.03
CA LYS A 9 2.78 -2.63 -19.13
C LYS A 9 3.01 -1.30 -18.42
N SER A 10 3.89 -1.23 -17.41
CA SER A 10 4.18 0.03 -16.73
C SER A 10 4.79 1.11 -17.64
N LEU A 11 5.47 0.70 -18.70
CA LEU A 11 6.04 1.64 -19.69
C LEU A 11 4.97 2.35 -20.53
N ASP A 12 3.80 1.75 -20.70
CA ASP A 12 2.73 2.27 -21.55
C ASP A 12 1.75 3.20 -20.80
N ILE A 13 1.88 3.33 -19.47
CA ILE A 13 0.88 3.99 -18.61
C ILE A 13 1.35 5.28 -17.94
N GLN A 14 2.57 5.73 -18.21
CA GLN A 14 3.20 6.89 -17.55
C GLN A 14 2.40 8.19 -17.64
N ASN A 15 1.54 8.34 -18.65
CA ASN A 15 0.69 9.53 -18.85
C ASN A 15 -0.68 9.43 -18.18
N LEU A 16 -1.00 8.30 -17.56
CA LEU A 16 -2.27 8.07 -16.86
C LEU A 16 -2.19 8.55 -15.42
N LYS A 17 -3.34 8.86 -14.83
CA LYS A 17 -3.44 9.12 -13.40
C LYS A 17 -3.12 7.85 -12.59
N PRO A 18 -2.66 7.97 -11.34
CA PRO A 18 -2.28 6.80 -10.53
C PRO A 18 -3.36 5.72 -10.43
N HIS A 19 -4.63 6.08 -10.19
CA HIS A 19 -5.72 5.11 -10.13
C HIS A 19 -5.97 4.41 -11.47
N GLU A 20 -5.83 5.13 -12.60
CA GLU A 20 -5.96 4.57 -13.94
C GLU A 20 -4.81 3.61 -14.25
N GLN A 21 -3.58 3.95 -13.83
CA GLN A 21 -2.42 3.07 -13.93
C GLN A 21 -2.67 1.76 -13.19
N LEU A 22 -3.11 1.85 -11.93
CA LEU A 22 -3.40 0.68 -11.11
C LEU A 22 -4.48 -0.19 -11.75
N GLN A 23 -5.57 0.41 -12.24
CA GLN A 23 -6.66 -0.28 -12.91
C GLN A 23 -6.17 -1.04 -14.15
N VAL A 24 -5.36 -0.41 -15.00
CA VAL A 24 -4.82 -1.03 -16.24
C VAL A 24 -3.91 -2.21 -15.88
N LEU A 25 -2.98 -2.04 -14.93
CA LEU A 25 -2.06 -3.09 -14.51
C LEU A 25 -2.80 -4.27 -13.86
N TRP A 26 -3.75 -3.99 -12.98
CA TRP A 26 -4.55 -5.02 -12.33
C TRP A 26 -5.40 -5.80 -13.33
N LYS A 27 -6.06 -5.11 -14.26
CA LYS A 27 -6.82 -5.74 -15.34
C LYS A 27 -5.93 -6.59 -16.23
N ALA A 28 -4.79 -6.08 -16.68
CA ALA A 28 -3.84 -6.85 -17.49
C ALA A 28 -3.39 -8.13 -16.78
N TYR A 29 -3.13 -8.07 -15.47
CA TYR A 29 -2.81 -9.25 -14.68
C TYR A 29 -3.99 -10.25 -14.63
N LYS A 30 -5.20 -9.77 -14.33
CA LYS A 30 -6.39 -10.63 -14.20
C LYS A 30 -6.77 -11.33 -15.51
N ASP A 31 -6.60 -10.64 -16.62
CA ASP A 31 -6.96 -11.16 -17.95
C ASP A 31 -5.95 -12.22 -18.47
N ASN A 32 -4.70 -12.18 -18.02
CA ASN A 32 -3.62 -13.01 -18.56
C ASN A 32 -3.06 -14.07 -17.59
N CYS A 33 -3.45 -14.03 -16.32
CA CYS A 33 -2.90 -14.96 -15.32
C CYS A 33 -4.00 -15.82 -14.67
N PRO A 34 -3.71 -17.10 -14.37
CA PRO A 34 -4.65 -17.97 -13.65
C PRO A 34 -5.03 -17.37 -12.29
N ASN A 35 -6.30 -17.49 -11.94
CA ASN A 35 -6.78 -17.00 -10.65
C ASN A 35 -6.19 -17.84 -9.50
N ASN A 36 -5.23 -17.26 -8.79
CA ASN A 36 -4.58 -17.87 -7.62
C ASN A 36 -4.53 -16.85 -6.49
N ASN A 37 -5.30 -17.07 -5.44
CA ASN A 37 -5.45 -16.12 -4.34
C ASN A 37 -4.12 -15.78 -3.63
N ASN A 38 -3.18 -16.72 -3.54
CA ASN A 38 -1.87 -16.49 -2.92
C ASN A 38 -0.98 -15.59 -3.78
N ILE A 39 -1.08 -15.71 -5.09
CA ILE A 39 -0.32 -14.89 -6.05
C ILE A 39 -1.00 -13.53 -6.22
N ASN A 40 -2.34 -13.49 -6.24
CA ASN A 40 -3.10 -12.24 -6.41
C ASN A 40 -2.70 -11.17 -5.40
N GLY A 41 -2.56 -11.52 -4.11
CA GLY A 41 -2.13 -10.58 -3.07
C GLY A 41 -0.75 -9.99 -3.37
N LYS A 42 0.23 -10.85 -3.64
CA LYS A 42 1.60 -10.41 -3.94
C LYS A 42 1.70 -9.55 -5.19
N VAL A 43 0.96 -9.90 -6.24
CA VAL A 43 0.93 -9.08 -7.47
C VAL A 43 0.28 -7.75 -7.21
N PHE A 44 -0.79 -7.69 -6.43
CA PHE A 44 -1.45 -6.44 -6.07
C PHE A 44 -0.53 -5.50 -5.29
N GLU A 45 0.22 -6.03 -4.31
CA GLU A 45 1.26 -5.27 -3.59
C GLU A 45 2.30 -4.68 -4.54
N VAL A 46 2.79 -5.48 -5.50
CA VAL A 46 3.78 -5.02 -6.49
C VAL A 46 3.20 -3.97 -7.43
N ILE A 47 1.94 -4.11 -7.86
CA ILE A 47 1.27 -3.10 -8.69
C ILE A 47 1.18 -1.76 -7.94
N ILE A 48 0.72 -1.78 -6.69
CA ILE A 48 0.69 -0.57 -5.85
C ILE A 48 2.08 0.06 -5.74
N ALA A 49 3.09 -0.75 -5.39
CA ALA A 49 4.47 -0.26 -5.28
C ALA A 49 4.99 0.32 -6.60
N THR A 50 4.66 -0.30 -7.74
CA THR A 50 5.04 0.21 -9.07
C THR A 50 4.43 1.58 -9.34
N VAL A 51 3.13 1.76 -9.12
CA VAL A 51 2.46 3.05 -9.32
C VAL A 51 2.99 4.11 -8.36
N MET A 52 3.27 3.75 -7.12
CA MET A 52 3.91 4.66 -6.16
C MET A 52 5.29 5.14 -6.65
N LEU A 53 6.14 4.22 -7.15
CA LEU A 53 7.46 4.56 -7.71
C LEU A 53 7.36 5.46 -8.95
N GLU A 54 6.46 5.16 -9.89
CA GLU A 54 6.18 5.98 -11.07
C GLU A 54 5.71 7.40 -10.69
N SER A 55 5.03 7.52 -9.54
CA SER A 55 4.61 8.79 -8.95
C SER A 55 5.72 9.49 -8.14
N GLY A 56 6.94 8.97 -8.13
CA GLY A 56 8.07 9.55 -7.41
C GLY A 56 8.10 9.24 -5.91
N ILE A 57 7.29 8.31 -5.43
CA ILE A 57 7.22 7.92 -4.02
C ILE A 57 8.22 6.81 -3.73
N GLY A 58 9.14 7.05 -2.81
CA GLY A 58 10.13 6.08 -2.35
C GLY A 58 11.09 6.70 -1.33
N PRO A 59 11.87 5.88 -0.60
CA PRO A 59 11.94 4.41 -0.68
C PRO A 59 10.70 3.70 -0.12
N ILE A 60 10.37 2.53 -0.71
CA ILE A 60 9.27 1.66 -0.28
C ILE A 60 9.86 0.36 0.28
N PHE A 61 9.45 -0.02 1.48
CA PHE A 61 9.84 -1.25 2.14
C PHE A 61 8.71 -2.27 2.03
N SER A 62 8.94 -3.37 1.31
CA SER A 62 7.97 -4.43 1.11
C SER A 62 8.17 -5.54 2.12
N GLN A 63 7.06 -6.17 2.57
CA GLN A 63 7.05 -7.24 3.56
C GLN A 63 7.90 -6.87 4.78
N ALA A 64 7.55 -5.76 5.40
CA ALA A 64 8.37 -5.04 6.36
C ALA A 64 7.96 -5.29 7.81
N ASN A 65 8.95 -5.44 8.68
CA ASN A 65 8.76 -5.39 10.13
C ASN A 65 9.20 -4.03 10.66
N VAL A 66 8.48 -3.53 11.65
CA VAL A 66 8.79 -2.26 12.32
C VAL A 66 9.23 -2.54 13.75
N VAL A 67 10.29 -1.88 14.19
CA VAL A 67 10.86 -2.05 15.52
C VAL A 67 9.81 -1.79 16.61
N PHE A 68 9.78 -2.64 17.62
CA PHE A 68 8.83 -2.66 18.74
C PHE A 68 7.37 -2.96 18.36
N VAL A 69 7.09 -3.36 17.11
CA VAL A 69 5.78 -3.87 16.68
C VAL A 69 5.92 -5.38 16.44
N PRO A 70 5.71 -6.21 17.47
CA PRO A 70 5.98 -7.65 17.36
C PRO A 70 4.91 -8.36 16.52
N ASN A 71 5.34 -9.40 15.81
CA ASN A 71 4.47 -10.33 15.07
C ASN A 71 3.63 -9.69 13.95
N VAL A 72 4.04 -8.54 13.44
CA VAL A 72 3.39 -7.90 12.30
C VAL A 72 4.38 -7.82 11.14
N ASN A 73 3.91 -8.25 9.96
CA ASN A 73 4.61 -8.09 8.71
C ASN A 73 3.73 -7.24 7.78
N PHE A 74 4.14 -5.99 7.58
CA PHE A 74 3.38 -5.02 6.78
C PHE A 74 3.61 -5.26 5.28
N ASP A 75 2.56 -5.19 4.49
CA ASP A 75 2.63 -5.37 3.03
C ASP A 75 3.59 -4.34 2.41
N LEU A 76 3.35 -3.04 2.64
CA LEU A 76 4.22 -1.95 2.22
C LEU A 76 4.36 -0.90 3.33
N ILE A 77 5.57 -0.37 3.50
CA ILE A 77 5.87 0.74 4.40
C ILE A 77 6.65 1.83 3.63
N VAL A 78 6.32 3.08 3.88
CA VAL A 78 7.19 4.23 3.62
C VAL A 78 7.48 4.94 4.94
N TYR A 79 8.53 5.74 5.00
CA TYR A 79 8.93 6.40 6.23
C TYR A 79 9.18 7.89 6.02
N SER A 80 8.70 8.71 6.94
CA SER A 80 9.05 10.12 7.04
C SER A 80 9.41 10.48 8.48
N LYS A 81 10.18 11.55 8.68
CA LYS A 81 10.47 12.05 10.04
C LYS A 81 9.24 12.60 10.74
N GLU A 82 8.29 13.15 9.97
CA GLU A 82 7.11 13.80 10.52
C GLU A 82 6.11 12.79 11.07
N PHE A 83 5.84 11.73 10.29
CA PHE A 83 4.82 10.72 10.62
C PHE A 83 5.40 9.43 11.20
N GLY A 84 6.72 9.19 11.00
CA GLY A 84 7.32 7.89 11.24
C GLY A 84 6.95 6.90 10.13
N PRO A 85 6.75 5.60 10.45
CA PRO A 85 6.28 4.62 9.49
C PRO A 85 4.85 4.92 9.00
N ILE A 86 4.62 4.79 7.69
CA ILE A 86 3.30 4.88 7.07
C ILE A 86 3.04 3.54 6.40
N SER A 87 2.00 2.83 6.81
CA SER A 87 1.66 1.52 6.27
C SER A 87 0.60 1.59 5.18
N ILE A 88 0.80 0.80 4.14
CA ILE A 88 -0.16 0.58 3.07
C ILE A 88 -0.46 -0.93 3.03
N SER A 89 -1.62 -1.33 3.53
CA SER A 89 -2.08 -2.70 3.52
C SER A 89 -2.84 -2.99 2.23
N ALA A 90 -2.36 -3.94 1.44
CA ALA A 90 -2.92 -4.30 0.13
C ALA A 90 -3.80 -5.55 0.24
N LYS A 91 -5.10 -5.41 0.05
CA LYS A 91 -6.03 -6.54 0.16
C LYS A 91 -6.93 -6.63 -1.07
N THR A 92 -6.83 -7.73 -1.80
CA THR A 92 -7.67 -8.01 -2.99
C THR A 92 -9.10 -8.41 -2.65
N SER A 93 -9.37 -8.75 -1.39
CA SER A 93 -10.69 -9.04 -0.83
C SER A 93 -10.66 -8.68 0.64
N LEU A 94 -11.65 -7.97 1.10
CA LEU A 94 -11.67 -7.43 2.46
C LEU A 94 -12.29 -8.42 3.47
N ARG A 95 -13.47 -8.97 3.23
CA ARG A 95 -14.14 -9.90 4.16
C ARG A 95 -13.64 -9.74 5.61
N GLU A 96 -13.05 -10.81 6.19
CA GLU A 96 -12.45 -10.77 7.54
C GLU A 96 -11.01 -10.19 7.56
N ARG A 97 -10.38 -9.97 6.40
CA ARG A 97 -8.98 -9.49 6.33
C ARG A 97 -8.81 -8.04 6.76
N TYR A 98 -9.86 -7.24 6.69
CA TYR A 98 -9.81 -5.87 7.21
C TYR A 98 -9.57 -5.81 8.71
N LYS A 99 -10.06 -6.80 9.48
CA LYS A 99 -9.83 -6.89 10.94
C LYS A 99 -8.35 -7.09 11.25
N GLN A 100 -7.67 -7.93 10.45
CA GLN A 100 -6.23 -8.09 10.58
C GLN A 100 -5.50 -6.78 10.27
N ALA A 101 -5.84 -6.11 9.17
CA ALA A 101 -5.24 -4.83 8.79
C ALA A 101 -5.46 -3.75 9.86
N ASP A 102 -6.65 -3.70 10.47
CA ASP A 102 -6.95 -2.75 11.55
C ASP A 102 -6.12 -3.04 12.82
N LEU A 103 -6.00 -4.31 13.22
CA LEU A 103 -5.17 -4.71 14.36
C LEU A 103 -3.68 -4.42 14.13
N GLU A 104 -3.16 -4.67 12.92
CA GLU A 104 -1.81 -4.31 12.51
C GLU A 104 -1.58 -2.80 12.60
N ALA A 105 -2.53 -2.01 12.13
CA ALA A 105 -2.52 -0.55 12.20
C ALA A 105 -2.58 -0.03 13.65
N VAL A 106 -3.44 -0.61 14.50
CA VAL A 106 -3.47 -0.31 15.95
C VAL A 106 -2.12 -0.58 16.58
N SER A 107 -1.51 -1.74 16.28
CA SER A 107 -0.21 -2.13 16.82
C SER A 107 0.89 -1.15 16.39
N LEU A 108 0.87 -0.70 15.14
CA LEU A 108 1.80 0.31 14.63
C LEU A 108 1.62 1.64 15.36
N LYS A 109 0.40 2.13 15.47
CA LYS A 109 0.08 3.40 16.13
C LYS A 109 0.32 3.39 17.64
N TYR A 110 0.24 2.24 18.27
CA TYR A 110 0.57 2.11 19.68
C TYR A 110 2.03 2.50 19.95
N VAL A 111 2.93 2.12 19.06
CA VAL A 111 4.37 2.46 19.14
C VAL A 111 4.67 3.79 18.46
N HIS A 112 4.16 4.00 17.25
CA HIS A 112 4.39 5.17 16.42
C HIS A 112 3.10 6.00 16.29
N ARG A 113 2.82 6.83 17.27
CA ARG A 113 1.52 7.51 17.42
C ARG A 113 1.10 8.40 16.24
N LYS A 114 2.05 8.88 15.45
CA LYS A 114 1.81 9.70 14.27
C LYS A 114 1.69 8.87 12.97
N ALA A 115 1.88 7.56 13.07
CA ALA A 115 1.80 6.67 11.91
C ALA A 115 0.47 6.83 11.17
N ARG A 116 0.53 6.78 9.84
CA ARG A 116 -0.65 6.70 8.98
C ARG A 116 -0.80 5.28 8.45
N CYS A 117 -2.03 4.82 8.35
CA CYS A 117 -2.34 3.45 7.97
C CYS A 117 -3.46 3.44 6.92
N TYR A 118 -3.09 3.08 5.70
CA TYR A 118 -4.00 2.96 4.56
C TYR A 118 -4.35 1.51 4.29
N LEU A 119 -5.61 1.25 3.95
CA LEU A 119 -6.08 -0.03 3.44
C LEU A 119 -6.50 0.14 1.98
N VAL A 120 -5.69 -0.41 1.06
CA VAL A 120 -5.93 -0.32 -0.39
C VAL A 120 -6.59 -1.59 -0.90
N THR A 121 -7.65 -1.43 -1.68
CA THR A 121 -8.42 -2.55 -2.25
C THR A 121 -9.03 -2.21 -3.61
N MET A 122 -9.46 -3.25 -4.34
CA MET A 122 -10.30 -3.17 -5.54
C MET A 122 -11.75 -3.63 -5.26
N ASP A 123 -12.06 -3.99 -4.00
CA ASP A 123 -13.37 -4.52 -3.60
C ASP A 123 -14.30 -3.37 -3.17
N LYS A 124 -14.89 -2.70 -4.16
CA LYS A 124 -15.72 -1.51 -3.95
C LYS A 124 -16.90 -1.72 -2.98
N PRO A 125 -17.71 -2.80 -3.07
CA PRO A 125 -18.82 -3.01 -2.13
C PRO A 125 -18.36 -3.13 -0.69
N GLU A 126 -17.26 -3.85 -0.44
CA GLU A 126 -16.71 -3.99 0.90
C GLU A 126 -16.04 -2.71 1.40
N ALA A 127 -15.35 -1.96 0.51
CA ALA A 127 -14.75 -0.68 0.85
C ALA A 127 -15.80 0.32 1.35
N MET A 128 -16.92 0.48 0.64
CA MET A 128 -18.02 1.35 1.06
C MET A 128 -18.60 0.97 2.43
N ARG A 129 -18.70 -0.34 2.71
CA ARG A 129 -19.14 -0.85 4.02
C ARG A 129 -18.13 -0.49 5.12
N LEU A 130 -16.84 -0.61 4.83
CA LEU A 130 -15.79 -0.29 5.80
C LEU A 130 -15.62 1.21 6.03
N GLU A 131 -15.80 2.04 5.02
CA GLU A 131 -15.83 3.50 5.19
C GLU A 131 -16.91 3.93 6.18
N LYS A 132 -18.10 3.29 6.14
CA LYS A 132 -19.14 3.53 7.12
C LYS A 132 -18.67 3.15 8.53
N LYS A 133 -18.05 1.98 8.70
CA LYS A 133 -17.49 1.53 9.97
C LYS A 133 -16.38 2.46 10.48
N LEU A 134 -15.54 2.97 9.58
CA LEU A 134 -14.50 3.92 9.92
C LEU A 134 -15.12 5.22 10.48
N LYS A 135 -16.15 5.76 9.83
CA LYS A 135 -16.90 6.95 10.28
C LYS A 135 -17.63 6.73 11.61
N GLU A 136 -18.07 5.52 11.88
CA GLU A 136 -18.74 5.12 13.12
C GLU A 136 -17.76 4.85 14.28
N GLY A 137 -16.44 4.78 13.99
CA GLY A 137 -15.39 4.52 14.98
C GLY A 137 -15.19 3.04 15.28
N ASP A 138 -15.69 2.14 14.46
CA ASP A 138 -15.54 0.69 14.60
C ASP A 138 -14.16 0.19 14.14
N LEU A 139 -13.40 1.01 13.37
CA LEU A 139 -12.02 0.77 12.97
C LEU A 139 -11.12 1.75 13.72
N LEU A 140 -10.14 1.22 14.44
CA LEU A 140 -9.35 2.00 15.39
C LEU A 140 -7.96 2.37 14.87
N GLY A 141 -7.41 1.56 13.98
CA GLY A 141 -6.04 1.71 13.47
C GLY A 141 -5.97 2.30 12.08
N ILE A 142 -6.86 1.90 11.18
CA ILE A 142 -6.90 2.38 9.79
C ILE A 142 -7.35 3.84 9.76
N ASP A 143 -6.62 4.67 9.01
CA ASP A 143 -6.98 6.09 8.78
C ASP A 143 -7.91 6.24 7.58
N ASP A 144 -7.63 5.51 6.49
CA ASP A 144 -8.38 5.63 5.25
C ASP A 144 -8.56 4.28 4.54
N ILE A 145 -9.72 4.10 3.94
CA ILE A 145 -10.02 3.00 3.00
C ILE A 145 -9.88 3.56 1.59
N VAL A 146 -8.96 3.00 0.83
CA VAL A 146 -8.56 3.51 -0.48
C VAL A 146 -8.99 2.53 -1.57
N LEU A 147 -9.83 2.98 -2.50
CA LEU A 147 -10.14 2.23 -3.71
C LEU A 147 -9.06 2.47 -4.76
N GLY A 148 -8.37 1.41 -5.16
CA GLY A 148 -7.21 1.49 -6.04
C GLY A 148 -7.53 1.99 -7.46
N ASP A 149 -8.77 1.85 -7.92
CA ASP A 149 -9.26 2.28 -9.22
C ASP A 149 -10.10 3.57 -9.17
N GLU A 150 -10.03 4.32 -8.07
CA GLU A 150 -10.77 5.58 -7.89
C GLU A 150 -9.88 6.72 -7.36
N ILE A 151 -10.44 7.93 -7.35
CA ILE A 151 -9.76 9.19 -6.95
C ILE A 151 -9.13 9.10 -5.56
N SER A 152 -9.68 8.31 -4.64
CA SER A 152 -9.09 8.12 -3.30
C SER A 152 -7.66 7.57 -3.34
N PHE A 153 -7.30 6.82 -4.38
CA PHE A 153 -5.92 6.39 -4.60
C PHE A 153 -5.02 7.55 -5.03
N ASP A 154 -5.51 8.43 -5.92
CA ASP A 154 -4.78 9.64 -6.31
C ASP A 154 -4.53 10.57 -5.11
N GLU A 155 -5.53 10.74 -4.25
CA GLU A 155 -5.43 11.55 -3.02
C GLU A 155 -4.37 10.98 -2.05
N MET A 156 -4.31 9.66 -1.89
CA MET A 156 -3.24 9.00 -1.11
C MET A 156 -1.87 9.26 -1.75
N ILE A 157 -1.74 9.11 -3.08
CA ILE A 157 -0.49 9.37 -3.82
C ILE A 157 -0.07 10.84 -3.67
N GLU A 158 -1.00 11.79 -3.82
CA GLU A 158 -0.74 13.22 -3.64
C GLU A 158 -0.23 13.52 -2.22
N PHE A 159 -0.89 12.99 -1.19
CA PHE A 159 -0.42 13.12 0.19
C PHE A 159 1.00 12.58 0.36
N LEU A 160 1.28 11.36 -0.10
CA LEU A 160 2.61 10.74 0.04
C LEU A 160 3.68 11.49 -0.75
N SER A 161 3.33 12.11 -1.88
CA SER A 161 4.23 12.96 -2.67
C SER A 161 4.52 14.32 -2.01
N SER A 162 3.61 14.80 -1.16
CA SER A 162 3.74 16.09 -0.46
C SER A 162 4.68 16.06 0.74
N ILE A 163 5.03 14.86 1.24
CA ILE A 163 5.87 14.68 2.42
C ILE A 163 7.28 14.21 2.03
N ASN A 164 8.27 14.53 2.88
CA ASN A 164 9.63 14.06 2.66
C ASN A 164 9.82 12.62 3.13
N LEU A 165 9.89 11.70 2.20
CA LEU A 165 10.14 10.29 2.46
C LEU A 165 11.64 10.00 2.47
N GLU A 166 12.10 9.20 3.43
CA GLU A 166 13.52 8.86 3.59
C GLU A 166 13.72 7.48 4.20
N LYS A 167 14.96 6.99 4.16
CA LYS A 167 15.37 5.84 4.99
C LYS A 167 15.57 6.27 6.43
N PRO A 168 15.09 5.50 7.43
CA PRO A 168 15.41 5.77 8.83
C PRO A 168 16.91 5.72 9.08
N LYS A 169 17.46 6.73 9.77
CA LYS A 169 18.93 6.90 9.90
C LYS A 169 19.54 6.43 11.22
N ALA A 170 18.78 6.46 12.31
CA ALA A 170 19.36 6.35 13.66
C ALA A 170 19.28 4.95 14.29
N VAL A 171 18.27 4.18 13.95
CA VAL A 171 18.05 2.78 14.39
C VAL A 171 17.42 2.08 13.19
N GLU A 172 17.66 0.79 13.04
CA GLU A 172 16.97 0.00 12.03
C GLU A 172 15.48 -0.12 12.42
N ILE A 173 14.72 0.93 12.09
CA ILE A 173 13.29 1.04 12.43
C ILE A 173 12.46 0.08 11.57
N ILE A 174 12.93 -0.21 10.36
CA ILE A 174 12.26 -1.07 9.40
C ILE A 174 13.25 -2.11 8.90
N THR A 175 12.85 -3.37 8.97
CA THR A 175 13.47 -4.47 8.24
C THR A 175 12.51 -4.97 7.18
N SER A 176 12.99 -5.27 5.99
CA SER A 176 12.15 -5.74 4.88
C SER A 176 12.86 -6.77 4.02
N SER A 177 12.10 -7.60 3.33
CA SER A 177 12.63 -8.54 2.35
C SER A 177 13.07 -7.85 1.06
N GLN A 178 12.45 -6.73 0.71
CA GLN A 178 12.74 -5.95 -0.50
C GLN A 178 12.56 -4.46 -0.24
N ILE A 179 13.43 -3.65 -0.86
CA ILE A 179 13.37 -2.19 -0.86
C ILE A 179 13.31 -1.74 -2.31
N TYR A 180 12.30 -0.94 -2.64
CA TYR A 180 12.17 -0.30 -3.95
C TYR A 180 12.57 1.16 -3.84
N GLU A 181 13.49 1.60 -4.69
CA GLU A 181 14.02 2.97 -4.67
C GLU A 181 14.00 3.59 -6.05
N ILE A 182 13.83 4.90 -6.08
CA ILE A 182 14.00 5.70 -7.29
C ILE A 182 15.49 5.93 -7.51
N VAL A 183 16.03 5.42 -8.60
CA VAL A 183 17.39 5.73 -9.03
C VAL A 183 17.35 7.11 -9.69
N LYS A 184 17.85 8.13 -9.00
CA LYS A 184 18.05 9.46 -9.60
C LYS A 184 19.30 9.36 -10.48
N ASN A 185 19.12 9.43 -11.79
CA ASN A 185 20.20 9.64 -12.76
C ASN A 185 20.72 11.07 -12.67
#